data_08835c94d94cb8fb25e69f097f55d9be
#
_entry.id   08835c94d94cb8fb25e69f097f55d9be
#
_cell.length_a   1.000
_cell.length_b   1.000
_cell.length_c   1.000
_cell.angle_alpha   90.00
_cell.angle_beta   90.00
_cell.angle_gamma   90.00
#
_symmetry.space_group_name_H-M   'P 1'
#
loop_
_entity.id
_entity.type
_entity.pdbx_description
1 polymer ?
#
loop_
_entity_poly.entity_id
_entity_poly.type
_entity_poly.pdbx_seq_one_letter_code
_entity_poly.pdbx_strand_id
1 'polypeptide(L)'
;IGALTKYGQDAKTGDQVVSDSWYTQTLAFSGQFNYKRVFNDMHKVSAILLGSGFQQTESGLYHRISNANLGMHLGYVFNNKYAAEFNGAMVHSARLPEGKRSAFNPTGSLSWRISEEGFMDGASAFNELRLTASAGILHTDLDVEEYYLYQGYYTHQEADWHGWRDGVSRRMYNRLRGDNPHLTFPRREEF
;
A
#
# COMPACT_ATOMS: atom_id res chain seq x y z
N ILE A 1 -60.48 24.43 13.11
CA ILE A 1 -59.00 24.41 13.26
C ILE A 1 -58.72 23.39 14.35
N GLY A 2 -58.21 22.20 13.97
CA GLY A 2 -57.88 21.13 14.90
C GLY A 2 -56.68 21.52 15.76
N ALA A 3 -56.79 21.36 17.09
CA ALA A 3 -55.65 21.52 17.99
C ALA A 3 -54.63 20.38 17.77
N LEU A 4 -53.38 20.78 17.64
CA LEU A 4 -52.29 19.81 17.58
C LEU A 4 -52.12 19.15 18.95
N THR A 5 -52.26 17.84 19.02
CA THR A 5 -52.04 17.08 20.24
C THR A 5 -50.60 16.58 20.24
N LYS A 6 -49.81 16.96 21.25
CA LYS A 6 -48.44 16.49 21.44
C LYS A 6 -48.51 15.09 22.08
N TYR A 7 -47.91 14.09 21.38
CA TYR A 7 -47.69 12.75 21.93
C TYR A 7 -46.23 12.60 22.36
N GLY A 8 -46.02 12.17 23.58
CA GLY A 8 -44.71 11.98 24.20
C GLY A 8 -44.31 13.11 25.15
N GLN A 9 -43.40 12.84 26.03
CA GLN A 9 -42.81 13.81 26.96
C GLN A 9 -41.44 14.25 26.44
N ASP A 10 -41.14 15.52 26.45
CA ASP A 10 -39.79 16.03 26.31
C ASP A 10 -39.02 15.72 27.60
N ALA A 11 -38.39 14.55 27.65
CA ALA A 11 -37.57 14.20 28.78
C ALA A 11 -36.23 14.95 28.72
N LYS A 12 -36.14 16.02 29.51
CA LYS A 12 -34.82 16.70 29.74
C LYS A 12 -33.90 15.94 30.68
N THR A 13 -34.36 14.84 31.27
CA THR A 13 -33.68 14.04 32.31
C THR A 13 -33.69 12.55 31.97
N GLY A 14 -33.68 12.21 30.69
CA GLY A 14 -33.47 10.83 30.28
C GLY A 14 -32.00 10.43 30.44
N ASP A 15 -31.75 9.24 30.97
CA ASP A 15 -30.42 8.68 30.95
C ASP A 15 -29.93 8.58 29.52
N GLN A 16 -28.81 9.19 29.24
CA GLN A 16 -28.17 9.06 27.94
C GLN A 16 -27.43 7.71 27.89
N VAL A 17 -27.99 6.76 27.17
CA VAL A 17 -27.38 5.46 26.95
C VAL A 17 -26.65 5.50 25.61
N VAL A 18 -25.33 5.41 25.65
CA VAL A 18 -24.53 5.16 24.45
C VAL A 18 -24.44 3.64 24.28
N SER A 19 -25.31 3.10 23.42
CA SER A 19 -25.38 1.66 23.16
C SER A 19 -24.32 1.17 22.18
N ASP A 20 -23.74 2.07 21.42
CA ASP A 20 -22.74 1.72 20.42
C ASP A 20 -21.72 2.85 20.28
N SER A 21 -20.45 2.49 20.25
CA SER A 21 -19.35 3.45 20.02
C SER A 21 -18.41 2.90 18.97
N TRP A 22 -18.15 3.71 17.95
CA TRP A 22 -17.18 3.38 16.93
C TRP A 22 -16.06 4.43 16.91
N TYR A 23 -14.83 3.98 16.84
CA TYR A 23 -13.67 4.86 16.74
C TYR A 23 -12.65 4.30 15.78
N THR A 24 -11.96 5.20 15.11
CA THR A 24 -10.75 4.90 14.33
C THR A 24 -9.62 5.76 14.87
N GLN A 25 -8.50 5.13 15.18
CA GLN A 25 -7.27 5.80 15.59
C GLN A 25 -6.18 5.48 14.58
N THR A 26 -5.61 6.52 13.97
CA THR A 26 -4.47 6.37 13.04
C THR A 26 -3.25 7.09 13.61
N LEU A 27 -2.15 6.35 13.72
CA LEU A 27 -0.84 6.88 14.05
C LEU A 27 0.03 6.73 12.80
N ALA A 28 0.60 7.84 12.30
CA ALA A 28 1.50 7.83 11.16
C ALA A 28 2.78 8.59 11.48
N PHE A 29 3.88 8.15 10.92
CA PHE A 29 5.17 8.83 10.99
C PHE A 29 5.88 8.74 9.64
N SER A 30 6.69 9.74 9.35
CA SER A 30 7.58 9.75 8.19
C SER A 30 8.85 10.53 8.51
N GLY A 31 9.94 10.12 7.90
CA GLY A 31 11.22 10.80 7.99
C GLY A 31 11.92 10.74 6.64
N GLN A 32 12.58 11.82 6.26
CA GLN A 32 13.28 11.93 4.98
C GLN A 32 14.66 12.56 5.18
N PHE A 33 15.64 11.95 4.54
CA PHE A 33 17.00 12.49 4.43
C PHE A 33 17.28 12.82 2.95
N ASN A 34 17.75 14.03 2.68
CA ASN A 34 18.08 14.51 1.33
C ASN A 34 19.56 14.89 1.28
N TYR A 35 20.25 14.41 0.27
CA TYR A 35 21.61 14.79 -0.05
C TYR A 35 21.69 15.25 -1.50
N LYS A 36 22.32 16.41 -1.75
CA LYS A 36 22.61 16.91 -3.08
C LYS A 36 24.00 17.53 -3.08
N ARG A 37 24.80 17.19 -4.08
CA ARG A 37 26.14 17.75 -4.23
C ARG A 37 26.54 17.82 -5.70
N VAL A 38 27.28 18.87 -6.03
CA VAL A 38 27.90 19.06 -7.34
C VAL A 38 29.41 18.98 -7.14
N PHE A 39 30.08 18.19 -7.98
CA PHE A 39 31.53 18.04 -8.00
C PHE A 39 32.06 18.50 -9.35
N ASN A 40 33.10 19.33 -9.36
CA ASN A 40 33.76 19.84 -10.56
C ASN A 40 32.79 20.41 -11.61
N ASP A 41 31.69 21.01 -11.19
CA ASP A 41 30.59 21.55 -12.01
C ASP A 41 29.98 20.59 -13.04
N MET A 42 30.53 19.41 -13.20
CA MET A 42 30.10 18.39 -14.17
C MET A 42 29.33 17.25 -13.57
N HIS A 43 29.59 16.90 -12.31
CA HIS A 43 28.97 15.73 -11.65
C HIS A 43 27.95 16.18 -10.63
N LYS A 44 26.68 15.94 -10.89
CA LYS A 44 25.60 16.21 -9.93
C LYS A 44 25.10 14.92 -9.35
N VAL A 45 25.18 14.81 -8.04
CA VAL A 45 24.72 13.64 -7.27
C VAL A 45 23.54 14.05 -6.40
N SER A 46 22.51 13.25 -6.40
CA SER A 46 21.38 13.37 -5.48
C SER A 46 21.07 12.03 -4.84
N ALA A 47 20.74 12.05 -3.56
CA ALA A 47 20.26 10.90 -2.84
C ALA A 47 19.11 11.30 -1.93
N ILE A 48 18.07 10.50 -1.89
CA ILE A 48 16.94 10.65 -0.97
C ILE A 48 16.74 9.30 -0.29
N LEU A 49 16.62 9.33 1.03
CA LEU A 49 16.18 8.18 1.82
C LEU A 49 14.89 8.58 2.54
N LEU A 50 13.83 7.79 2.37
CA LEU A 50 12.52 8.02 2.95
C LEU A 50 12.10 6.81 3.76
N GLY A 51 11.70 7.03 5.01
CA GLY A 51 11.02 6.03 5.83
C GLY A 51 9.64 6.52 6.20
N SER A 52 8.62 5.68 6.07
CA SER A 52 7.25 6.00 6.48
C SER A 52 6.55 4.78 7.03
N GLY A 53 5.62 5.01 7.95
CA GLY A 53 4.79 3.95 8.48
C GLY A 53 3.51 4.51 9.07
N PHE A 54 2.47 3.67 9.10
CA PHE A 54 1.25 3.98 9.80
C PHE A 54 0.67 2.74 10.49
N GLN A 55 -0.10 2.99 11.51
CA GLN A 55 -0.90 1.99 12.21
C GLN A 55 -2.30 2.57 12.43
N GLN A 56 -3.30 1.82 12.02
CA GLN A 56 -4.71 2.16 12.24
C GLN A 56 -5.36 1.09 13.11
N THR A 57 -6.09 1.52 14.11
CA THR A 57 -6.90 0.68 14.99
C THR A 57 -8.34 1.12 14.84
N GLU A 58 -9.24 0.17 14.62
CA GLU A 58 -10.66 0.40 14.50
C GLU A 58 -11.41 -0.42 15.56
N SER A 59 -12.48 0.18 16.10
CA SER A 59 -13.36 -0.55 17.01
C SER A 59 -14.06 -1.69 16.26
N GLY A 60 -14.13 -2.86 16.88
CA GLY A 60 -14.74 -4.04 16.26
C GLY A 60 -13.80 -4.87 15.40
N LEU A 61 -12.61 -4.36 15.03
CA LEU A 61 -11.59 -5.14 14.33
C LEU A 61 -10.57 -5.71 15.31
N TYR A 62 -10.34 -7.03 15.24
CA TYR A 62 -9.34 -7.70 16.07
C TYR A 62 -7.91 -7.36 15.67
N HIS A 63 -7.67 -7.15 14.39
CA HIS A 63 -6.34 -6.85 13.86
C HIS A 63 -6.14 -5.36 13.60
N ARG A 64 -4.89 -4.92 13.70
CA ARG A 64 -4.48 -3.56 13.36
C ARG A 64 -4.08 -3.51 11.89
N ILE A 65 -4.53 -2.48 11.21
CA ILE A 65 -4.07 -2.18 9.85
C ILE A 65 -2.73 -1.44 9.99
N SER A 66 -1.66 -2.01 9.48
CA SER A 66 -0.34 -1.38 9.57
C SER A 66 0.45 -1.58 8.28
N ASN A 67 1.24 -0.57 7.94
CA ASN A 67 2.15 -0.61 6.81
C ASN A 67 3.43 0.17 7.17
N ALA A 68 4.56 -0.30 6.66
CA ALA A 68 5.84 0.36 6.80
C ALA A 68 6.60 0.27 5.47
N ASN A 69 7.12 1.40 5.01
CA ASN A 69 7.81 1.51 3.74
C ASN A 69 9.15 2.20 3.94
N LEU A 70 10.16 1.71 3.25
CA LEU A 70 11.46 2.34 3.12
C LEU A 70 11.71 2.59 1.64
N GLY A 71 11.97 3.84 1.27
CA GLY A 71 12.26 4.23 -0.11
C GLY A 71 13.62 4.90 -0.21
N MET A 72 14.28 4.69 -1.33
CA MET A 72 15.49 5.42 -1.69
C MET A 72 15.45 5.85 -3.15
N HIS A 73 16.03 7.02 -3.41
CA HIS A 73 16.30 7.54 -4.74
C HIS A 73 17.76 7.93 -4.82
N LEU A 74 18.43 7.49 -5.87
CA LEU A 74 19.78 7.87 -6.22
C LEU A 74 19.76 8.45 -7.62
N GLY A 75 20.23 9.68 -7.79
CA GLY A 75 20.34 10.35 -9.06
C GLY A 75 21.78 10.79 -9.33
N TYR A 76 22.23 10.59 -10.55
CA TYR A 76 23.51 11.06 -11.02
C TYR A 76 23.36 11.70 -12.38
N VAL A 77 23.88 12.92 -12.53
CA VAL A 77 23.91 13.64 -13.81
C VAL A 77 25.34 14.01 -14.12
N PHE A 78 25.79 13.63 -15.33
CA PHE A 78 27.08 13.97 -15.85
C PHE A 78 26.98 15.01 -16.96
N ASN A 79 27.69 16.12 -16.78
CA ASN A 79 27.82 17.22 -17.74
C ASN A 79 26.48 17.72 -18.31
N ASN A 80 25.41 17.65 -17.55
CA ASN A 80 24.03 17.96 -17.99
C ASN A 80 23.51 17.13 -19.18
N LYS A 81 24.28 16.18 -19.69
CA LYS A 81 23.99 15.39 -20.88
C LYS A 81 23.45 14.02 -20.56
N TYR A 82 24.08 13.33 -19.60
CA TYR A 82 23.75 11.97 -19.23
C TYR A 82 23.19 11.94 -17.83
N ALA A 83 22.07 11.27 -17.64
CA ALA A 83 21.51 11.05 -16.31
C ALA A 83 21.26 9.57 -16.10
N ALA A 84 21.55 9.10 -14.88
CA ALA A 84 21.19 7.77 -14.39
C ALA A 84 20.45 7.93 -13.09
N GLU A 85 19.33 7.23 -12.95
CA GLU A 85 18.54 7.24 -11.73
C GLU A 85 18.25 5.81 -11.29
N PHE A 86 18.29 5.61 -10.00
CA PHE A 86 17.88 4.37 -9.38
C PHE A 86 16.91 4.68 -8.24
N ASN A 87 15.74 4.03 -8.27
CA ASN A 87 14.77 4.08 -7.19
C ASN A 87 14.60 2.68 -6.62
N GLY A 88 14.54 2.58 -5.31
CA GLY A 88 14.29 1.34 -4.60
C GLY A 88 13.27 1.58 -3.53
N ALA A 89 12.25 0.75 -3.45
CA ALA A 89 11.28 0.79 -2.37
C ALA A 89 11.13 -0.60 -1.75
N MET A 90 11.30 -0.70 -0.44
CA MET A 90 10.94 -1.88 0.31
C MET A 90 9.56 -1.66 0.91
N VAL A 91 8.61 -2.50 0.53
CA VAL A 91 7.23 -2.47 1.00
C VAL A 91 6.98 -3.62 1.95
N HIS A 92 6.16 -3.38 2.95
CA HIS A 92 5.74 -4.40 3.92
C HIS A 92 4.22 -4.43 4.02
N SER A 93 3.63 -5.62 3.90
CA SER A 93 2.18 -5.83 4.04
C SER A 93 1.89 -6.89 5.09
N ALA A 94 1.07 -6.52 6.08
CA ALA A 94 0.58 -7.46 7.09
C ALA A 94 -0.52 -8.41 6.56
N ARG A 95 -1.01 -8.21 5.34
CA ARG A 95 -2.04 -9.05 4.69
C ARG A 95 -1.49 -10.38 4.17
N LEU A 96 -0.16 -10.48 4.02
CA LEU A 96 0.51 -11.65 3.49
C LEU A 96 1.00 -12.60 4.60
N PRO A 97 1.26 -13.88 4.27
CA PRO A 97 1.81 -14.85 5.22
C PRO A 97 3.16 -14.43 5.78
N GLU A 98 3.51 -14.92 6.96
CA GLU A 98 4.84 -14.73 7.51
C GLU A 98 5.93 -15.23 6.54
N GLY A 99 7.02 -14.48 6.44
CA GLY A 99 8.09 -14.74 5.48
C GLY A 99 7.85 -14.22 4.06
N LYS A 100 6.63 -13.75 3.73
CA LYS A 100 6.28 -13.19 2.41
C LYS A 100 5.71 -11.76 2.49
N ARG A 101 5.86 -11.13 3.63
CA ARG A 101 5.30 -9.81 3.93
C ARG A 101 6.10 -8.64 3.38
N SER A 102 7.30 -8.87 2.87
CA SER A 102 8.16 -7.80 2.35
C SER A 102 8.55 -8.07 0.91
N ALA A 103 8.56 -7.02 0.11
CA ALA A 103 9.04 -7.06 -1.26
C ALA A 103 9.88 -5.81 -1.58
N PHE A 104 10.81 -5.95 -2.51
CA PHE A 104 11.64 -4.86 -2.99
C PHE A 104 11.25 -4.48 -4.41
N ASN A 105 11.05 -3.20 -4.65
CA ASN A 105 10.62 -2.60 -5.91
C ASN A 105 11.74 -1.75 -6.50
N PRO A 106 12.65 -2.33 -7.28
CA PRO A 106 13.69 -1.57 -7.97
C PRO A 106 13.15 -0.95 -9.27
N THR A 107 13.58 0.27 -9.55
CA THR A 107 13.38 0.93 -10.85
C THR A 107 14.66 1.67 -11.21
N GLY A 108 15.11 1.49 -12.44
CA GLY A 108 16.27 2.18 -12.99
C GLY A 108 15.87 2.96 -14.24
N SER A 109 16.48 4.12 -14.45
CA SER A 109 16.35 4.90 -15.68
C SER A 109 17.70 5.46 -16.14
N LEU A 110 17.86 5.53 -17.44
CA LEU A 110 18.96 6.18 -18.11
C LEU A 110 18.40 7.23 -19.07
N SER A 111 18.98 8.40 -19.07
CA SER A 111 18.54 9.51 -19.91
C SER A 111 19.75 10.15 -20.59
N TRP A 112 19.59 10.41 -21.89
CA TRP A 112 20.58 11.11 -22.71
C TRP A 112 19.95 12.34 -23.32
N ARG A 113 20.51 13.51 -23.01
CA ARG A 113 20.11 14.78 -23.59
C ARG A 113 20.92 15.03 -24.88
N ILE A 114 20.38 14.61 -25.99
CA ILE A 114 21.00 14.63 -27.31
C ILE A 114 21.23 16.10 -27.77
N SER A 115 20.29 16.99 -27.40
CA SER A 115 20.37 18.42 -27.75
C SER A 115 21.61 19.13 -27.18
N GLU A 116 22.26 18.60 -26.17
CA GLU A 116 23.46 19.16 -25.57
C GLU A 116 24.75 18.61 -26.21
N GLU A 117 24.66 17.77 -27.23
CA GLU A 117 25.82 17.24 -27.93
C GLU A 117 26.30 18.19 -28.99
N GLY A 118 27.62 18.30 -29.16
CA GLY A 118 28.24 19.24 -30.12
C GLY A 118 27.80 19.04 -31.57
N PHE A 119 27.32 17.84 -31.95
CA PHE A 119 26.79 17.62 -33.30
C PHE A 119 25.41 18.26 -33.52
N MET A 120 24.74 18.68 -32.44
CA MET A 120 23.43 19.32 -32.47
C MET A 120 23.50 20.85 -32.41
N ASP A 121 24.68 21.46 -32.27
CA ASP A 121 24.88 22.91 -32.12
C ASP A 121 24.25 23.75 -33.24
N GLY A 122 23.99 23.18 -34.42
CA GLY A 122 23.34 23.86 -35.55
C GLY A 122 21.85 23.54 -35.72
N ALA A 123 21.26 22.68 -34.89
CA ALA A 123 19.91 22.20 -35.04
C ALA A 123 18.89 23.09 -34.30
N SER A 124 18.66 24.31 -34.83
CA SER A 124 17.75 25.31 -34.23
C SER A 124 16.26 24.88 -34.18
N ALA A 125 15.90 23.75 -34.79
CA ALA A 125 14.53 23.24 -34.81
C ALA A 125 14.11 22.60 -33.48
N PHE A 126 15.05 22.24 -32.60
CA PHE A 126 14.80 21.57 -31.34
C PHE A 126 15.35 22.37 -30.17
N ASN A 127 14.50 22.74 -29.23
CA ASN A 127 14.93 23.34 -27.97
C ASN A 127 15.50 22.30 -27.00
N GLU A 128 14.91 21.10 -26.98
CA GLU A 128 15.39 19.98 -26.19
C GLU A 128 15.03 18.65 -26.91
N LEU A 129 16.06 17.80 -27.04
CA LEU A 129 15.89 16.42 -27.49
C LEU A 129 16.53 15.51 -26.46
N ARG A 130 15.70 14.66 -25.84
CA ARG A 130 16.12 13.73 -24.79
C ARG A 130 15.59 12.33 -25.10
N LEU A 131 16.46 11.35 -24.98
CA LEU A 131 16.10 9.93 -24.99
C LEU A 131 16.16 9.41 -23.57
N THR A 132 15.11 8.72 -23.14
CA THR A 132 15.04 8.08 -21.81
C THR A 132 14.59 6.65 -21.95
N ALA A 133 15.28 5.75 -21.26
CA ALA A 133 14.89 4.35 -21.10
C ALA A 133 14.77 4.05 -19.60
N SER A 134 13.71 3.35 -19.21
CA SER A 134 13.50 2.94 -17.83
C SER A 134 12.98 1.51 -17.76
N ALA A 135 13.33 0.83 -16.65
CA ALA A 135 12.79 -0.49 -16.36
C ALA A 135 12.60 -0.63 -14.85
N GLY A 136 11.57 -1.37 -14.44
CA GLY A 136 11.27 -1.55 -13.04
C GLY A 136 10.42 -2.77 -12.75
N ILE A 137 10.43 -3.16 -11.47
CA ILE A 137 9.59 -4.21 -10.91
C ILE A 137 8.76 -3.59 -9.79
N LEU A 138 7.45 -3.77 -9.87
CA LEU A 138 6.50 -3.31 -8.86
C LEU A 138 5.81 -4.51 -8.20
N HIS A 139 5.90 -4.58 -6.89
CA HIS A 139 5.09 -5.46 -6.06
C HIS A 139 4.06 -4.61 -5.32
N THR A 140 2.80 -5.02 -5.37
CA THR A 140 1.69 -4.30 -4.72
C THR A 140 0.84 -5.28 -3.93
N ASP A 141 0.16 -4.81 -2.90
CA ASP A 141 -0.84 -5.57 -2.14
C ASP A 141 -2.25 -4.99 -2.33
N LEU A 142 -2.43 -4.10 -3.30
CA LEU A 142 -3.72 -3.45 -3.57
C LEU A 142 -4.81 -4.47 -3.95
N ASP A 143 -4.43 -5.57 -4.61
CA ASP A 143 -5.35 -6.64 -5.00
C ASP A 143 -5.67 -7.61 -3.84
N VAL A 144 -5.00 -7.46 -2.69
CA VAL A 144 -5.22 -8.28 -1.50
C VAL A 144 -6.05 -7.47 -0.51
N GLU A 145 -7.37 -7.48 -0.69
CA GLU A 145 -8.28 -6.62 0.09
C GLU A 145 -8.46 -7.11 1.52
N GLU A 146 -8.47 -8.44 1.74
CA GLU A 146 -8.77 -9.03 3.02
C GLU A 146 -7.52 -9.51 3.76
N TYR A 147 -7.56 -9.42 5.09
CA TYR A 147 -6.58 -10.07 5.95
C TYR A 147 -6.82 -11.58 6.04
N TYR A 148 -5.76 -12.34 6.26
CA TYR A 148 -5.81 -13.79 6.44
C TYR A 148 -6.35 -14.59 5.24
N LEU A 149 -6.30 -14.03 4.01
CA LEU A 149 -6.67 -14.77 2.80
C LEU A 149 -5.88 -16.07 2.60
N TYR A 150 -4.71 -16.16 3.20
CA TYR A 150 -3.86 -17.35 3.17
C TYR A 150 -4.27 -18.45 4.16
N GLN A 151 -5.22 -18.17 5.06
CA GLN A 151 -5.73 -19.14 6.03
C GLN A 151 -7.05 -19.77 5.57
N GLY A 152 -7.24 -21.03 5.90
CA GLY A 152 -8.50 -21.72 5.68
C GLY A 152 -9.62 -21.12 6.51
N TYR A 153 -10.79 -21.07 5.93
CA TYR A 153 -11.99 -20.58 6.60
C TYR A 153 -13.09 -21.63 6.64
N TYR A 154 -13.63 -21.83 7.83
CA TYR A 154 -14.72 -22.75 8.09
C TYR A 154 -15.94 -21.98 8.61
N THR A 155 -17.14 -22.33 8.13
CA THR A 155 -18.37 -21.74 8.61
C THR A 155 -19.30 -22.79 9.19
N HIS A 156 -20.08 -22.35 10.18
CA HIS A 156 -21.18 -23.13 10.77
C HIS A 156 -22.55 -22.76 10.17
N GLN A 157 -22.64 -21.61 9.48
CA GLN A 157 -23.92 -21.06 9.03
C GLN A 157 -24.47 -21.75 7.78
N GLU A 158 -23.58 -22.20 6.89
CA GLU A 158 -23.95 -22.85 5.64
C GLU A 158 -23.76 -24.37 5.67
N ALA A 159 -23.54 -24.92 6.87
CA ALA A 159 -23.26 -26.32 7.04
C ALA A 159 -24.57 -27.17 7.08
N ASP A 160 -24.51 -28.29 6.45
CA ASP A 160 -25.61 -29.26 6.51
C ASP A 160 -25.80 -29.85 7.90
N TRP A 161 -27.06 -30.21 8.24
CA TRP A 161 -27.37 -30.93 9.42
C TRP A 161 -27.09 -32.43 9.23
N HIS A 162 -26.27 -32.97 10.08
CA HIS A 162 -25.99 -34.42 10.06
C HIS A 162 -26.66 -35.11 11.24
N GLY A 163 -27.48 -36.09 10.95
CA GLY A 163 -28.06 -36.96 11.96
C GLY A 163 -27.02 -37.96 12.47
N TRP A 164 -26.59 -37.82 13.70
CA TRP A 164 -25.58 -38.67 14.31
C TRP A 164 -26.20 -39.89 15.02
N ARG A 165 -27.45 -39.76 15.44
CA ARG A 165 -28.23 -40.75 16.19
C ARG A 165 -29.70 -40.41 16.03
N ASP A 166 -30.58 -41.38 16.25
CA ASP A 166 -32.02 -41.12 16.26
C ASP A 166 -32.36 -39.96 17.20
N GLY A 167 -32.97 -38.93 16.66
CA GLY A 167 -33.35 -37.71 17.36
C GLY A 167 -32.24 -36.71 17.69
N VAL A 168 -31.00 -36.98 17.32
CA VAL A 168 -29.89 -36.03 17.52
C VAL A 168 -29.29 -35.61 16.19
N SER A 169 -29.50 -34.34 15.82
CA SER A 169 -28.91 -33.70 14.66
C SER A 169 -27.94 -32.60 15.09
N ARG A 170 -26.77 -32.55 14.50
CA ARG A 170 -25.76 -31.49 14.72
C ARG A 170 -25.36 -30.86 13.43
N ARG A 171 -25.20 -29.56 13.48
CA ARG A 171 -24.68 -28.76 12.36
C ARG A 171 -23.17 -28.99 12.23
N MET A 172 -22.72 -29.25 11.02
CA MET A 172 -21.32 -29.46 10.72
C MET A 172 -20.64 -28.15 10.33
N TYR A 173 -19.32 -28.16 10.31
CA TYR A 173 -18.53 -27.05 9.75
C TYR A 173 -18.23 -27.34 8.27
N ASN A 174 -18.56 -26.40 7.39
CA ASN A 174 -18.15 -26.45 6.01
C ASN A 174 -16.89 -25.63 5.81
N ARG A 175 -15.95 -26.18 5.03
CA ARG A 175 -14.76 -25.46 4.61
C ARG A 175 -15.11 -24.60 3.40
N LEU A 176 -15.18 -23.29 3.59
CA LEU A 176 -15.43 -22.33 2.49
C LEU A 176 -14.18 -22.03 1.69
N ARG A 177 -13.02 -21.99 2.36
CA ARG A 177 -11.75 -21.69 1.72
C ARG A 177 -10.65 -22.60 2.27
N GLY A 178 -9.79 -23.11 1.36
CA GLY A 178 -8.58 -23.84 1.73
C GLY A 178 -7.45 -22.89 2.14
N ASP A 179 -6.46 -23.45 2.83
CA ASP A 179 -5.22 -22.74 3.14
C ASP A 179 -4.44 -22.46 1.84
N ASN A 180 -3.89 -21.25 1.72
CA ASN A 180 -2.99 -20.88 0.64
C ASN A 180 -1.70 -20.24 1.20
N PRO A 181 -0.76 -21.03 1.70
CA PRO A 181 0.51 -20.52 2.23
C PRO A 181 1.43 -19.92 1.14
N HIS A 182 1.06 -20.07 -0.13
CA HIS A 182 1.84 -19.58 -1.26
C HIS A 182 1.43 -18.17 -1.70
N LEU A 183 0.46 -17.55 -1.05
CA LEU A 183 0.07 -16.17 -1.33
C LEU A 183 1.29 -15.24 -1.21
N THR A 184 1.56 -14.47 -2.26
CA THR A 184 2.68 -13.54 -2.34
C THR A 184 2.20 -12.21 -2.93
N PHE A 185 3.05 -11.20 -2.93
CA PHE A 185 2.79 -9.98 -3.68
C PHE A 185 2.56 -10.26 -5.17
N PRO A 186 1.49 -9.74 -5.77
CA PRO A 186 1.40 -9.57 -7.22
C PRO A 186 2.60 -8.77 -7.73
N ARG A 187 3.17 -9.23 -8.86
CA ARG A 187 4.36 -8.63 -9.47
C ARG A 187 4.00 -8.09 -10.85
N ARG A 188 4.40 -6.84 -11.11
CA ARG A 188 4.30 -6.18 -12.40
C ARG A 188 5.70 -5.77 -12.87
N GLU A 189 6.01 -6.02 -14.12
CA GLU A 189 7.22 -5.55 -14.79
C GLU A 189 6.85 -4.45 -15.79
N GLU A 190 7.64 -3.39 -15.81
CA GLU A 190 7.45 -2.24 -16.70
C GLU A 190 8.79 -1.90 -17.37
N PHE A 191 8.71 -1.59 -18.68
CA PHE A 191 9.86 -1.23 -19.51
C PHE A 191 9.56 0.04 -20.28
#